data_e748514af3805ed5bf94c1060d68ee4a
#
_entry.id   e748514af3805ed5bf94c1060d68ee4a
#
_cell.length_a   1.000
_cell.length_b   1.000
_cell.length_c   1.000
_cell.angle_alpha   90.00
_cell.angle_beta   90.00
_cell.angle_gamma   90.00
#
_symmetry.space_group_name_H-M   'P 1'
#
loop_
_entity.id
_entity.type
_entity.pdbx_description
1 polymer ?
#
loop_
_entity_poly.entity_id
_entity_poly.type
_entity_poly.pdbx_seq_one_letter_code
_entity_poly.pdbx_strand_id
1 'polypeptide(L)'
;MRTQRFQNRVTAGRFTLPVAILLSVACWILSAILLPDLDVQKDNYPLWNTFCNSCIPAWGNRLSSFILYSVIGYFLIGLNNAFAIIRMRASVQTGIYFLLISVCPSLHVLYAGDLAAIAFLIALFFLFKSYQHPKPAGYLFHTFTFIGTGSLLFPQLTYFAPIFWIGAYNFQSLHTKSFFASLVGWSLPYWFLLGYAYTSGQMDLFYRPFLELVNFHPVRFNFQLWELATSGYLLLLYIVSSSHCLIAGYEDKIRTRSYLHFLIFLNFCIFAYIGLQPALYPHLLSLLLIGVCLLYTS
;
A
#
# COMPACT_ATOMS: atom_id res chain seq x y z
N MET A 1 11.96 33.53 -12.06
CA MET A 1 12.71 33.64 -10.78
C MET A 1 11.86 33.64 -9.50
N ARG A 2 10.66 34.24 -9.44
CA ARG A 2 9.79 34.22 -8.23
C ARG A 2 9.21 32.84 -7.92
N THR A 3 8.81 32.07 -8.92
CA THR A 3 8.26 30.72 -8.79
C THR A 3 9.27 29.71 -8.24
N GLN A 4 10.52 29.75 -8.68
CA GLN A 4 11.59 28.91 -8.14
C GLN A 4 11.92 29.19 -6.67
N ARG A 5 11.80 30.46 -6.21
CA ARG A 5 11.99 30.80 -4.80
C ARG A 5 10.85 30.29 -3.90
N PHE A 6 9.62 30.24 -4.42
CA PHE A 6 8.47 29.71 -3.68
C PHE A 6 8.54 28.18 -3.57
N GLN A 7 8.83 27.50 -4.69
CA GLN A 7 9.07 26.07 -4.70
C GLN A 7 10.20 25.68 -3.73
N ASN A 8 11.33 26.39 -3.76
CA ASN A 8 12.44 26.12 -2.84
C ASN A 8 12.09 26.39 -1.37
N ARG A 9 11.19 27.32 -1.06
CA ARG A 9 10.70 27.55 0.31
C ARG A 9 9.78 26.45 0.79
N VAL A 10 8.91 25.93 -0.07
CA VAL A 10 7.99 24.84 0.26
C VAL A 10 8.74 23.52 0.36
N THR A 11 9.63 23.22 -0.59
CA THR A 11 10.39 21.98 -0.63
C THR A 11 11.56 21.92 0.37
N ALA A 12 12.14 23.07 0.72
CA ALA A 12 13.20 23.18 1.73
C ALA A 12 12.66 23.55 3.12
N GLY A 13 11.36 23.85 3.24
CA GLY A 13 10.73 24.34 4.47
C GLY A 13 10.77 23.28 5.59
N ARG A 14 11.33 23.66 6.72
CA ARG A 14 11.37 22.86 7.96
C ARG A 14 9.95 22.62 8.53
N PHE A 15 8.97 23.42 8.09
CA PHE A 15 7.60 23.45 8.60
C PHE A 15 6.58 22.70 7.71
N THR A 16 6.95 22.26 6.49
CA THR A 16 6.01 21.60 5.56
C THR A 16 5.39 20.33 6.15
N LEU A 17 6.19 19.49 6.76
CA LEU A 17 5.71 18.23 7.36
C LEU A 17 4.84 18.48 8.61
N PRO A 18 5.23 19.31 9.59
CA PRO A 18 4.37 19.67 10.72
C PRO A 18 3.04 20.28 10.30
N VAL A 19 3.03 21.18 9.32
CA VAL A 19 1.81 21.81 8.80
C VAL A 19 0.91 20.77 8.13
N ALA A 20 1.46 19.85 7.32
CA ALA A 20 0.69 18.78 6.70
C ALA A 20 0.06 17.85 7.74
N ILE A 21 0.80 17.48 8.79
CA ILE A 21 0.29 16.67 9.90
C ILE A 21 -0.83 17.41 10.64
N LEU A 22 -0.67 18.70 10.97
CA LEU A 22 -1.71 19.47 11.65
C LEU A 22 -3.00 19.57 10.81
N LEU A 23 -2.87 19.82 9.50
CA LEU A 23 -4.00 19.83 8.58
C LEU A 23 -4.68 18.44 8.52
N SER A 24 -3.89 17.38 8.49
CA SER A 24 -4.39 16.00 8.50
C SER A 24 -5.18 15.71 9.79
N VAL A 25 -4.65 16.07 10.95
CA VAL A 25 -5.35 15.93 12.25
C VAL A 25 -6.66 16.73 12.24
N ALA A 26 -6.65 17.96 11.74
CA ALA A 26 -7.86 18.79 11.65
C ALA A 26 -8.91 18.13 10.74
N CYS A 27 -8.51 17.57 9.58
CA CYS A 27 -9.41 16.83 8.69
C CYS A 27 -9.99 15.58 9.36
N TRP A 28 -9.18 14.82 10.14
CA TRP A 28 -9.67 13.65 10.89
C TRP A 28 -10.73 14.04 11.93
N ILE A 29 -10.48 15.11 12.70
CA ILE A 29 -11.43 15.64 13.68
C ILE A 29 -12.71 16.13 12.98
N LEU A 30 -12.57 16.87 11.89
CA LEU A 30 -13.71 17.35 11.10
C LEU A 30 -14.54 16.21 10.53
N SER A 31 -13.91 15.18 9.98
CA SER A 31 -14.57 13.97 9.50
C SER A 31 -15.29 13.23 10.64
N ALA A 32 -14.72 13.18 11.85
CA ALA A 32 -15.36 12.57 13.00
C ALA A 32 -16.64 13.28 13.43
N ILE A 33 -16.70 14.60 13.25
CA ILE A 33 -17.86 15.44 13.60
C ILE A 33 -18.94 15.41 12.50
N LEU A 34 -18.52 15.51 11.21
CA LEU A 34 -19.45 15.63 10.09
C LEU A 34 -19.99 14.28 9.61
N LEU A 35 -19.24 13.21 9.79
CA LEU A 35 -19.55 11.87 9.29
C LEU A 35 -19.47 10.85 10.44
N PRO A 36 -20.32 10.94 11.48
CA PRO A 36 -20.30 10.01 12.61
C PRO A 36 -20.59 8.56 12.18
N ASP A 37 -21.45 8.37 11.18
CA ASP A 37 -21.98 7.09 10.72
C ASP A 37 -21.25 6.55 9.48
N LEU A 38 -19.95 6.78 9.37
CA LEU A 38 -19.16 6.00 8.41
C LEU A 38 -19.23 4.54 8.83
N ASP A 39 -20.15 3.80 8.21
CA ASP A 39 -20.35 2.38 8.44
C ASP A 39 -19.02 1.65 8.17
N VAL A 40 -18.51 1.04 9.22
CA VAL A 40 -17.47 0.00 9.08
C VAL A 40 -18.18 -1.16 8.39
N GLN A 41 -18.03 -1.22 7.07
CA GLN A 41 -18.55 -2.33 6.30
C GLN A 41 -17.97 -3.60 6.93
N LYS A 42 -18.86 -4.49 7.42
CA LYS A 42 -18.42 -5.76 8.02
C LYS A 42 -17.72 -6.56 6.94
N ASP A 43 -16.41 -6.57 7.00
CA ASP A 43 -15.60 -7.39 6.13
C ASP A 43 -15.87 -8.86 6.41
N ASN A 44 -15.97 -9.66 5.35
CA ASN A 44 -16.14 -11.10 5.47
C ASN A 44 -14.85 -11.84 5.87
N TYR A 45 -13.80 -11.10 6.26
CA TYR A 45 -12.51 -11.67 6.62
C TYR A 45 -12.50 -12.14 8.07
N PRO A 46 -12.47 -13.46 8.35
CA PRO A 46 -12.64 -13.99 9.70
C PRO A 46 -11.53 -13.60 10.66
N LEU A 47 -10.28 -13.55 10.19
CA LEU A 47 -9.16 -13.11 11.01
C LEU A 47 -9.27 -11.63 11.36
N TRP A 48 -9.65 -10.79 10.39
CA TRP A 48 -9.90 -9.37 10.62
C TRP A 48 -11.01 -9.16 11.66
N ASN A 49 -12.12 -9.86 11.51
CA ASN A 49 -13.26 -9.76 12.43
C ASN A 49 -12.90 -10.21 13.84
N THR A 50 -12.04 -11.22 13.99
CA THR A 50 -11.56 -11.66 15.30
C THR A 50 -10.71 -10.59 15.99
N PHE A 51 -9.88 -9.85 15.24
CA PHE A 51 -9.03 -8.80 15.78
C PHE A 51 -9.80 -7.48 16.02
N CYS A 52 -10.67 -7.08 15.11
CA CYS A 52 -11.29 -5.76 15.11
C CYS A 52 -12.63 -5.69 15.86
N ASN A 53 -13.49 -6.70 15.72
CA ASN A 53 -14.82 -6.69 16.35
C ASN A 53 -14.81 -6.90 17.86
N SER A 54 -13.72 -7.45 18.41
CA SER A 54 -13.68 -7.79 19.84
C SER A 54 -13.24 -6.63 20.74
N CYS A 55 -12.56 -5.60 20.23
CA CYS A 55 -11.81 -4.69 21.10
C CYS A 55 -11.86 -3.20 20.77
N ILE A 56 -12.34 -2.75 19.60
CA ILE A 56 -12.14 -1.36 19.18
C ILE A 56 -13.47 -0.59 19.07
N PRO A 57 -13.71 0.42 19.94
CA PRO A 57 -14.85 1.33 19.78
C PRO A 57 -14.69 2.20 18.52
N ALA A 58 -15.79 2.76 18.00
CA ALA A 58 -15.79 3.53 16.74
C ALA A 58 -14.73 4.67 16.69
N TRP A 59 -14.54 5.39 17.82
CA TRP A 59 -13.50 6.42 17.93
C TRP A 59 -12.09 5.81 17.91
N GLY A 60 -11.90 4.62 18.51
CA GLY A 60 -10.64 3.88 18.52
C GLY A 60 -10.25 3.40 17.12
N ASN A 61 -11.22 3.03 16.29
CA ASN A 61 -10.98 2.63 14.89
C ASN A 61 -10.42 3.81 14.07
N ARG A 62 -10.95 5.01 14.21
CA ARG A 62 -10.44 6.22 13.55
C ARG A 62 -9.05 6.61 14.05
N LEU A 63 -8.80 6.49 15.36
CA LEU A 63 -7.49 6.76 15.93
C LEU A 63 -6.45 5.75 15.44
N SER A 64 -6.80 4.47 15.40
CA SER A 64 -5.90 3.41 14.90
C SER A 64 -5.60 3.56 13.42
N SER A 65 -6.57 4.00 12.60
CA SER A 65 -6.35 4.36 11.20
C SER A 65 -5.31 5.49 11.07
N PHE A 66 -5.45 6.58 11.84
CA PHE A 66 -4.49 7.68 11.81
C PHE A 66 -3.08 7.26 12.23
N ILE A 67 -2.97 6.45 13.29
CA ILE A 67 -1.66 5.90 13.75
C ILE A 67 -1.03 5.05 12.65
N LEU A 68 -1.83 4.17 12.03
CA LEU A 68 -1.36 3.28 10.97
C LEU A 68 -0.84 4.06 9.76
N TYR A 69 -1.56 5.08 9.29
CA TYR A 69 -1.10 5.92 8.20
C TYR A 69 0.13 6.76 8.57
N SER A 70 0.26 7.14 9.84
CA SER A 70 1.49 7.79 10.33
C SER A 70 2.69 6.84 10.27
N VAL A 71 2.50 5.56 10.61
CA VAL A 71 3.51 4.51 10.46
C VAL A 71 3.89 4.31 9.00
N ILE A 72 2.92 4.23 8.09
CA ILE A 72 3.18 4.13 6.64
C ILE A 72 3.97 5.34 6.15
N GLY A 73 3.59 6.56 6.55
CA GLY A 73 4.31 7.79 6.23
C GLY A 73 5.77 7.77 6.69
N TYR A 74 6.04 7.26 7.88
CA TYR A 74 7.39 7.07 8.38
C TYR A 74 8.17 6.02 7.57
N PHE A 75 7.54 4.91 7.22
CA PHE A 75 8.15 3.90 6.35
C PHE A 75 8.48 4.43 4.95
N LEU A 76 7.66 5.29 4.37
CA LEU A 76 7.94 5.95 3.09
C LEU A 76 9.21 6.80 3.17
N ILE A 77 9.44 7.53 4.29
CA ILE A 77 10.70 8.24 4.52
C ILE A 77 11.88 7.26 4.55
N GLY A 78 11.74 6.16 5.30
CA GLY A 78 12.76 5.11 5.41
C GLY A 78 13.09 4.50 4.06
N LEU A 79 12.07 4.20 3.25
CA LEU A 79 12.23 3.63 1.92
C LEU A 79 12.97 4.59 0.98
N ASN A 80 12.59 5.88 0.99
CA ASN A 80 13.28 6.88 0.19
C ASN A 80 14.74 7.08 0.63
N ASN A 81 14.99 7.12 1.93
CA ASN A 81 16.37 7.25 2.45
C ASN A 81 17.25 6.04 2.08
N ALA A 82 16.67 4.82 2.05
CA ALA A 82 17.40 3.61 1.71
C ALA A 82 17.74 3.48 0.22
N PHE A 83 16.83 3.91 -0.65
CA PHE A 83 16.93 3.64 -2.09
C PHE A 83 17.12 4.89 -2.95
N ALA A 84 16.99 6.09 -2.38
CA ALA A 84 17.07 7.38 -3.07
C ALA A 84 16.21 7.39 -4.36
N ILE A 85 14.95 6.94 -4.23
CA ILE A 85 14.00 6.83 -5.33
C ILE A 85 13.60 8.22 -5.79
N ILE A 86 13.49 9.15 -4.86
CA ILE A 86 12.90 10.45 -5.04
C ILE A 86 14.00 11.51 -5.04
N ARG A 87 13.94 12.42 -6.01
CA ARG A 87 14.85 13.58 -6.12
C ARG A 87 14.55 14.65 -5.06
N MET A 88 13.31 14.67 -4.55
CA MET A 88 12.87 15.63 -3.53
C MET A 88 13.22 15.14 -2.11
N ARG A 89 13.12 16.03 -1.13
CA ARG A 89 13.29 15.63 0.27
C ARG A 89 12.16 14.70 0.72
N ALA A 90 12.49 13.64 1.44
CA ALA A 90 11.53 12.65 1.95
C ALA A 90 10.40 13.27 2.79
N SER A 91 10.65 14.41 3.47
CA SER A 91 9.64 15.13 4.24
C SER A 91 8.50 15.71 3.39
N VAL A 92 8.79 16.11 2.14
CA VAL A 92 7.76 16.65 1.22
C VAL A 92 6.86 15.52 0.73
N GLN A 93 7.45 14.37 0.39
CA GLN A 93 6.72 13.17 0.04
C GLN A 93 5.69 12.79 1.10
N THR A 94 6.15 12.69 2.34
CA THR A 94 5.28 12.33 3.46
C THR A 94 4.21 13.39 3.71
N GLY A 95 4.54 14.68 3.52
CA GLY A 95 3.54 15.76 3.59
C GLY A 95 2.45 15.61 2.53
N ILE A 96 2.80 15.33 1.28
CA ILE A 96 1.84 15.07 0.19
C ILE A 96 0.99 13.84 0.50
N TYR A 97 1.62 12.77 0.99
CA TYR A 97 0.93 11.56 1.40
C TYR A 97 -0.15 11.84 2.46
N PHE A 98 0.18 12.60 3.52
CA PHE A 98 -0.78 13.00 4.54
C PHE A 98 -1.92 13.85 3.99
N LEU A 99 -1.65 14.77 3.07
CA LEU A 99 -2.69 15.57 2.42
C LEU A 99 -3.62 14.71 1.56
N LEU A 100 -3.08 13.77 0.79
CA LEU A 100 -3.87 12.85 -0.04
C LEU A 100 -4.80 11.97 0.80
N ILE A 101 -4.31 11.43 1.91
CA ILE A 101 -5.13 10.62 2.82
C ILE A 101 -6.24 11.48 3.45
N SER A 102 -5.93 12.71 3.83
CA SER A 102 -6.88 13.60 4.50
C SER A 102 -8.08 13.98 3.62
N VAL A 103 -7.91 13.96 2.30
CA VAL A 103 -8.99 14.24 1.33
C VAL A 103 -9.92 13.06 1.14
N CYS A 104 -9.51 11.84 1.52
CA CYS A 104 -10.28 10.61 1.30
C CYS A 104 -11.00 10.16 2.59
N PRO A 105 -12.30 10.45 2.79
CA PRO A 105 -13.01 10.10 4.01
C PRO A 105 -13.07 8.59 4.30
N SER A 106 -13.06 7.75 3.26
CA SER A 106 -13.02 6.29 3.40
C SER A 106 -11.80 5.79 4.15
N LEU A 107 -10.66 6.50 4.08
CA LEU A 107 -9.43 6.12 4.77
C LEU A 107 -9.43 6.53 6.26
N HIS A 108 -10.42 7.30 6.72
CA HIS A 108 -10.54 7.65 8.14
C HIS A 108 -11.08 6.51 8.99
N VAL A 109 -11.44 5.40 8.38
CA VAL A 109 -11.86 4.14 9.01
C VAL A 109 -10.84 3.07 8.66
N LEU A 110 -10.52 2.20 9.60
CA LEU A 110 -9.53 1.15 9.41
C LEU A 110 -10.15 -0.06 8.71
N TYR A 111 -9.56 -0.45 7.57
CA TYR A 111 -9.92 -1.65 6.83
C TYR A 111 -8.80 -2.71 6.90
N ALA A 112 -9.14 -3.96 6.60
CA ALA A 112 -8.17 -5.05 6.51
C ALA A 112 -7.05 -4.75 5.49
N GLY A 113 -7.39 -4.07 4.39
CA GLY A 113 -6.45 -3.64 3.37
C GLY A 113 -5.38 -2.67 3.87
N ASP A 114 -5.67 -1.86 4.89
CA ASP A 114 -4.73 -0.89 5.43
C ASP A 114 -3.58 -1.56 6.19
N LEU A 115 -3.88 -2.60 6.96
CA LEU A 115 -2.84 -3.42 7.60
C LEU A 115 -2.03 -4.21 6.56
N ALA A 116 -2.72 -4.73 5.53
CA ALA A 116 -2.07 -5.39 4.41
C ALA A 116 -1.15 -4.42 3.65
N ALA A 117 -1.47 -3.12 3.61
CA ALA A 117 -0.63 -2.10 2.98
C ALA A 117 0.72 -1.90 3.69
N ILE A 118 0.79 -2.05 5.02
CA ILE A 118 2.08 -2.05 5.73
C ILE A 118 2.91 -3.26 5.31
N ALA A 119 2.32 -4.46 5.31
CA ALA A 119 3.01 -5.68 4.89
C ALA A 119 3.50 -5.55 3.44
N PHE A 120 2.67 -5.00 2.55
CA PHE A 120 3.02 -4.71 1.17
C PHE A 120 4.19 -3.72 1.05
N LEU A 121 4.22 -2.65 1.84
CA LEU A 121 5.30 -1.67 1.84
C LEU A 121 6.62 -2.29 2.31
N ILE A 122 6.57 -3.15 3.33
CA ILE A 122 7.75 -3.90 3.79
C ILE A 122 8.21 -4.90 2.72
N ALA A 123 7.27 -5.55 2.03
CA ALA A 123 7.59 -6.43 0.91
C ALA A 123 8.29 -5.68 -0.23
N LEU A 124 7.83 -4.46 -0.57
CA LEU A 124 8.50 -3.57 -1.53
C LEU A 124 9.92 -3.24 -1.10
N PHE A 125 10.14 -2.93 0.18
CA PHE A 125 11.45 -2.64 0.70
C PHE A 125 12.43 -3.81 0.49
N PHE A 126 12.03 -5.03 0.80
CA PHE A 126 12.87 -6.21 0.59
C PHE A 126 13.05 -6.54 -0.89
N LEU A 127 12.03 -6.35 -1.72
CA LEU A 127 12.14 -6.51 -3.17
C LEU A 127 13.19 -5.55 -3.75
N PHE A 128 13.15 -4.27 -3.40
CA PHE A 128 14.13 -3.29 -3.87
C PHE A 128 15.54 -3.59 -3.35
N LYS A 129 15.66 -4.16 -2.16
CA LYS A 129 16.94 -4.58 -1.59
C LYS A 129 17.54 -5.79 -2.33
N SER A 130 16.72 -6.59 -3.02
CA SER A 130 17.17 -7.73 -3.81
C SER A 130 17.80 -7.34 -5.16
N TYR A 131 17.70 -6.07 -5.60
CA TYR A 131 18.20 -5.60 -6.89
C TYR A 131 19.67 -5.95 -7.10
N GLN A 132 19.94 -6.77 -8.12
CA GLN A 132 21.29 -7.24 -8.50
C GLN A 132 22.13 -7.76 -7.31
N HIS A 133 21.47 -8.29 -6.28
CA HIS A 133 22.19 -8.82 -5.14
C HIS A 133 22.75 -10.23 -5.44
N PRO A 134 23.99 -10.55 -5.06
CA PRO A 134 24.61 -11.85 -5.37
C PRO A 134 23.90 -13.04 -4.71
N LYS A 135 23.23 -12.82 -3.59
CA LYS A 135 22.44 -13.84 -2.86
C LYS A 135 21.02 -13.33 -2.59
N PRO A 136 20.14 -13.25 -3.58
CA PRO A 136 18.83 -12.61 -3.44
C PRO A 136 17.80 -13.48 -2.72
N ALA A 137 18.04 -14.79 -2.55
CA ALA A 137 17.07 -15.74 -2.01
C ALA A 137 16.49 -15.34 -0.65
N GLY A 138 17.32 -14.83 0.28
CA GLY A 138 16.86 -14.35 1.58
C GLY A 138 15.96 -13.13 1.50
N TYR A 139 16.26 -12.19 0.62
CA TYR A 139 15.42 -11.00 0.40
C TYR A 139 14.07 -11.36 -0.22
N LEU A 140 14.06 -12.25 -1.22
CA LEU A 140 12.81 -12.72 -1.83
C LEU A 140 11.98 -13.56 -0.84
N PHE A 141 12.63 -14.38 -0.01
CA PHE A 141 11.94 -15.06 1.09
C PHE A 141 11.19 -14.06 1.97
N HIS A 142 11.86 -13.01 2.47
CA HIS A 142 11.21 -11.98 3.30
C HIS A 142 10.12 -11.23 2.53
N THR A 143 10.35 -10.85 1.27
CA THR A 143 9.34 -10.20 0.41
C THR A 143 8.04 -11.01 0.41
N PHE A 144 8.13 -12.29 0.11
CA PHE A 144 6.95 -13.14 -0.03
C PHE A 144 6.37 -13.57 1.33
N THR A 145 7.17 -13.62 2.40
CA THR A 145 6.65 -13.80 3.75
C THR A 145 5.75 -12.63 4.16
N PHE A 146 6.13 -11.39 3.84
CA PHE A 146 5.27 -10.23 4.13
C PHE A 146 4.03 -10.18 3.24
N ILE A 147 4.12 -10.56 1.95
CA ILE A 147 2.94 -10.73 1.10
C ILE A 147 2.00 -11.79 1.69
N GLY A 148 2.55 -12.94 2.12
CA GLY A 148 1.79 -14.00 2.77
C GLY A 148 1.15 -13.55 4.07
N THR A 149 1.87 -12.79 4.91
CA THR A 149 1.30 -12.25 6.16
C THR A 149 0.18 -11.23 5.89
N GLY A 150 0.37 -10.33 4.93
CA GLY A 150 -0.68 -9.39 4.52
C GLY A 150 -1.89 -10.09 3.93
N SER A 151 -1.69 -11.19 3.20
CA SER A 151 -2.77 -11.97 2.59
C SER A 151 -3.58 -12.78 3.61
N LEU A 152 -3.11 -13.01 4.82
CA LEU A 152 -3.93 -13.57 5.90
C LEU A 152 -5.05 -12.61 6.34
N LEU A 153 -4.78 -11.30 6.31
CA LEU A 153 -5.75 -10.27 6.68
C LEU A 153 -6.61 -9.85 5.48
N PHE A 154 -5.98 -9.72 4.31
CA PHE A 154 -6.59 -9.35 3.05
C PHE A 154 -6.17 -10.35 1.95
N PRO A 155 -6.91 -11.45 1.76
CA PRO A 155 -6.52 -12.56 0.88
C PRO A 155 -6.18 -12.14 -0.54
N GLN A 156 -6.86 -11.13 -1.07
CA GLN A 156 -6.68 -10.62 -2.43
C GLN A 156 -5.27 -10.06 -2.68
N LEU A 157 -4.50 -9.77 -1.61
CA LEU A 157 -3.09 -9.40 -1.75
C LEU A 157 -2.25 -10.49 -2.43
N THR A 158 -2.68 -11.75 -2.36
CA THR A 158 -2.02 -12.88 -3.06
C THR A 158 -1.96 -12.68 -4.57
N TYR A 159 -2.94 -11.99 -5.17
CA TYR A 159 -2.93 -11.69 -6.61
C TYR A 159 -1.79 -10.78 -7.06
N PHE A 160 -1.16 -10.09 -6.12
CA PHE A 160 0.04 -9.29 -6.41
C PHE A 160 1.33 -10.10 -6.38
N ALA A 161 1.34 -11.33 -5.87
CA ALA A 161 2.53 -12.19 -5.84
C ALA A 161 3.16 -12.41 -7.24
N PRO A 162 2.41 -12.69 -8.33
CA PRO A 162 2.97 -12.75 -9.68
C PRO A 162 3.64 -11.46 -10.13
N ILE A 163 3.09 -10.29 -9.73
CA ILE A 163 3.65 -8.97 -10.06
C ILE A 163 5.03 -8.80 -9.40
N PHE A 164 5.16 -9.25 -8.14
CA PHE A 164 6.43 -9.25 -7.42
C PHE A 164 7.46 -10.20 -8.06
N TRP A 165 7.05 -11.35 -8.63
CA TRP A 165 7.96 -12.20 -9.41
C TRP A 165 8.44 -11.52 -10.69
N ILE A 166 7.54 -10.81 -11.40
CA ILE A 166 7.93 -10.00 -12.57
C ILE A 166 8.93 -8.90 -12.14
N GLY A 167 8.68 -8.24 -11.01
CA GLY A 167 9.62 -7.28 -10.43
C GLY A 167 10.99 -7.89 -10.11
N ALA A 168 11.00 -9.06 -9.45
CA ALA A 168 12.22 -9.78 -9.13
C ALA A 168 12.99 -10.22 -10.39
N TYR A 169 12.29 -10.59 -11.46
CA TYR A 169 12.89 -10.89 -12.76
C TYR A 169 13.55 -9.67 -13.37
N ASN A 170 12.85 -8.54 -13.42
CA ASN A 170 13.38 -7.27 -13.93
C ASN A 170 14.59 -6.77 -13.12
N PHE A 171 14.65 -7.08 -11.82
CA PHE A 171 15.75 -6.73 -10.92
C PHE A 171 16.93 -7.72 -11.00
N GLN A 172 16.85 -8.71 -11.89
CA GLN A 172 17.87 -9.77 -12.03
C GLN A 172 18.12 -10.53 -10.72
N SER A 173 17.11 -10.66 -9.89
CA SER A 173 17.17 -11.35 -8.59
C SER A 173 16.43 -12.69 -8.59
N LEU A 174 15.65 -12.99 -9.64
CA LEU A 174 14.90 -14.22 -9.76
C LEU A 174 15.77 -15.35 -10.35
N HIS A 175 16.26 -16.21 -9.48
CA HIS A 175 16.96 -17.45 -9.84
C HIS A 175 16.17 -18.64 -9.28
N THR A 176 16.46 -19.86 -9.70
CA THR A 176 15.77 -21.07 -9.23
C THR A 176 15.72 -21.16 -7.70
N LYS A 177 16.84 -20.92 -7.01
CA LYS A 177 16.91 -20.93 -5.54
C LYS A 177 16.02 -19.84 -4.91
N SER A 178 16.02 -18.63 -5.47
CA SER A 178 15.25 -17.52 -4.96
C SER A 178 13.75 -17.67 -5.26
N PHE A 179 13.39 -18.33 -6.36
CA PHE A 179 11.99 -18.68 -6.65
C PHE A 179 11.43 -19.66 -5.61
N PHE A 180 12.13 -20.77 -5.33
CA PHE A 180 11.69 -21.70 -4.27
C PHE A 180 11.67 -21.03 -2.88
N ALA A 181 12.65 -20.17 -2.58
CA ALA A 181 12.65 -19.40 -1.34
C ALA A 181 11.42 -18.50 -1.23
N SER A 182 10.96 -17.89 -2.33
CA SER A 182 9.76 -17.06 -2.36
C SER A 182 8.49 -17.88 -2.10
N LEU A 183 8.37 -19.09 -2.69
CA LEU A 183 7.25 -19.98 -2.43
C LEU A 183 7.16 -20.42 -0.96
N VAL A 184 8.31 -20.80 -0.38
CA VAL A 184 8.38 -21.13 1.05
C VAL A 184 8.04 -19.91 1.91
N GLY A 185 8.54 -18.72 1.54
CA GLY A 185 8.22 -17.48 2.23
C GLY A 185 6.72 -17.18 2.23
N TRP A 186 6.05 -17.30 1.08
CA TRP A 186 4.60 -17.08 0.98
C TRP A 186 3.78 -18.12 1.77
N SER A 187 4.18 -19.38 1.75
CA SER A 187 3.45 -20.46 2.43
C SER A 187 3.63 -20.43 3.97
N LEU A 188 4.72 -19.86 4.47
CA LEU A 188 5.07 -19.89 5.88
C LEU A 188 3.99 -19.30 6.80
N PRO A 189 3.37 -18.13 6.56
CA PRO A 189 2.29 -17.61 7.40
C PRO A 189 1.06 -18.52 7.41
N TYR A 190 0.77 -19.18 6.31
CA TYR A 190 -0.34 -20.13 6.21
C TYR A 190 -0.07 -21.42 7.01
N TRP A 191 1.19 -21.85 7.13
CA TRP A 191 1.56 -22.95 8.01
C TRP A 191 1.28 -22.63 9.48
N PHE A 192 1.61 -21.42 9.91
CA PHE A 192 1.29 -20.98 11.28
C PHE A 192 -0.23 -20.88 11.48
N LEU A 193 -0.96 -20.37 10.50
CA LEU A 193 -2.42 -20.31 10.55
C LEU A 193 -3.03 -21.71 10.63
N LEU A 194 -2.52 -22.67 9.86
CA LEU A 194 -2.97 -24.07 9.91
C LEU A 194 -2.77 -24.67 11.32
N GLY A 195 -1.58 -24.47 11.89
CA GLY A 195 -1.29 -24.92 13.25
C GLY A 195 -2.23 -24.33 14.30
N TYR A 196 -2.50 -23.03 14.20
CA TYR A 196 -3.46 -22.35 15.07
C TYR A 196 -4.89 -22.85 14.88
N ALA A 197 -5.36 -22.97 13.64
CA ALA A 197 -6.69 -23.47 13.29
C ALA A 197 -6.91 -24.91 13.79
N TYR A 198 -5.89 -25.74 13.69
CA TYR A 198 -5.93 -27.11 14.19
C TYR A 198 -6.04 -27.18 15.72
N THR A 199 -5.21 -26.41 16.44
CA THR A 199 -5.21 -26.40 17.92
C THR A 199 -6.46 -25.76 18.50
N SER A 200 -7.04 -24.77 17.83
CA SER A 200 -8.30 -24.09 18.25
C SER A 200 -9.56 -24.84 17.81
N GLY A 201 -9.45 -25.90 17.00
CA GLY A 201 -10.59 -26.63 16.45
C GLY A 201 -11.41 -25.84 15.41
N GLN A 202 -10.90 -24.72 14.93
CA GLN A 202 -11.56 -23.80 13.98
C GLN A 202 -10.93 -23.87 12.59
N MET A 203 -11.06 -25.00 11.91
CA MET A 203 -10.48 -25.18 10.58
C MET A 203 -11.02 -24.19 9.53
N ASP A 204 -12.20 -23.64 9.74
CA ASP A 204 -12.77 -22.59 8.88
C ASP A 204 -11.83 -21.37 8.73
N LEU A 205 -11.08 -21.01 9.77
CA LEU A 205 -10.12 -19.92 9.70
C LEU A 205 -9.03 -20.13 8.64
N PHE A 206 -8.65 -21.39 8.41
CA PHE A 206 -7.67 -21.73 7.40
C PHE A 206 -8.25 -21.77 5.99
N TYR A 207 -9.47 -22.30 5.81
CA TYR A 207 -10.06 -22.45 4.46
C TYR A 207 -10.66 -21.16 3.92
N ARG A 208 -11.22 -20.30 4.75
CA ARG A 208 -11.90 -19.07 4.33
C ARG A 208 -11.05 -18.13 3.48
N PRO A 209 -9.77 -17.83 3.80
CA PRO A 209 -8.93 -16.99 2.93
C PRO A 209 -8.82 -17.51 1.50
N PHE A 210 -8.76 -18.83 1.31
CA PHE A 210 -8.71 -19.44 -0.01
C PHE A 210 -10.06 -19.39 -0.74
N LEU A 211 -11.17 -19.54 -0.02
CA LEU A 211 -12.52 -19.40 -0.57
C LEU A 211 -12.78 -17.96 -1.03
N GLU A 212 -12.33 -16.95 -0.26
CA GLU A 212 -12.46 -15.54 -0.64
C GLU A 212 -11.63 -15.19 -1.89
N LEU A 213 -10.54 -15.89 -2.17
CA LEU A 213 -9.81 -15.73 -3.42
C LEU A 213 -10.62 -16.22 -4.63
N VAL A 214 -11.42 -17.29 -4.48
CA VAL A 214 -12.21 -17.85 -5.59
C VAL A 214 -13.50 -17.04 -5.81
N ASN A 215 -14.02 -16.39 -4.78
CA ASN A 215 -15.25 -15.61 -4.86
C ASN A 215 -15.02 -14.25 -5.53
N PHE A 216 -15.22 -14.19 -6.84
CA PHE A 216 -15.27 -12.95 -7.58
C PHE A 216 -16.64 -12.30 -7.41
N HIS A 217 -16.69 -11.12 -6.80
CA HIS A 217 -17.91 -10.35 -6.73
C HIS A 217 -18.31 -9.86 -8.14
N PRO A 218 -19.62 -9.87 -8.49
CA PRO A 218 -20.05 -9.34 -9.77
C PRO A 218 -19.67 -7.84 -9.86
N VAL A 219 -19.19 -7.43 -11.02
CA VAL A 219 -18.76 -6.06 -11.27
C VAL A 219 -19.98 -5.14 -11.19
N ARG A 220 -20.13 -4.45 -10.08
CA ARG A 220 -21.17 -3.44 -9.85
C ARG A 220 -20.48 -2.11 -9.55
N PHE A 221 -20.62 -1.16 -10.46
CA PHE A 221 -20.07 0.19 -10.28
C PHE A 221 -21.02 1.03 -9.42
N ASN A 222 -21.10 0.73 -8.12
CA ASN A 222 -21.89 1.50 -7.15
C ASN A 222 -21.00 2.51 -6.41
N PHE A 223 -20.15 3.22 -7.13
CA PHE A 223 -19.31 4.25 -6.54
C PHE A 223 -20.14 5.45 -6.11
N GLN A 224 -19.91 5.93 -4.91
CA GLN A 224 -20.38 7.25 -4.49
C GLN A 224 -19.59 8.33 -5.26
N LEU A 225 -20.21 9.49 -5.43
CA LEU A 225 -19.65 10.57 -6.26
C LEU A 225 -18.23 10.98 -5.78
N TRP A 226 -17.98 10.95 -4.47
CA TRP A 226 -16.68 11.27 -3.90
C TRP A 226 -15.63 10.15 -4.13
N GLU A 227 -16.03 8.88 -4.18
CA GLU A 227 -15.14 7.76 -4.52
C GLU A 227 -14.71 7.83 -5.98
N LEU A 228 -15.65 8.15 -6.86
CA LEU A 228 -15.37 8.36 -8.28
C LEU A 228 -14.44 9.56 -8.48
N ALA A 229 -14.67 10.67 -7.77
CA ALA A 229 -13.81 11.85 -7.83
C ALA A 229 -12.40 11.55 -7.33
N THR A 230 -12.27 10.81 -6.23
CA THR A 230 -10.97 10.42 -5.66
C THR A 230 -10.21 9.49 -6.59
N SER A 231 -10.87 8.45 -7.12
CA SER A 231 -10.24 7.51 -8.05
C SER A 231 -9.83 8.19 -9.36
N GLY A 232 -10.66 9.09 -9.88
CA GLY A 232 -10.35 9.88 -11.08
C GLY A 232 -9.16 10.82 -10.86
N TYR A 233 -9.09 11.49 -9.70
CA TYR A 233 -7.95 12.34 -9.33
C TYR A 233 -6.66 11.53 -9.21
N LEU A 234 -6.70 10.36 -8.54
CA LEU A 234 -5.52 9.48 -8.40
C LEU A 234 -5.08 8.92 -9.75
N LEU A 235 -6.03 8.58 -10.63
CA LEU A 235 -5.71 8.13 -11.99
C LEU A 235 -5.00 9.25 -12.78
N LEU A 236 -5.48 10.48 -12.69
CA LEU A 236 -4.85 11.63 -13.33
C LEU A 236 -3.44 11.85 -12.80
N LEU A 237 -3.27 11.83 -11.47
CA LEU A 237 -1.94 11.93 -10.86
C LEU A 237 -1.02 10.80 -11.34
N TYR A 238 -1.51 9.57 -11.41
CA TYR A 238 -0.76 8.43 -11.92
C TYR A 238 -0.32 8.64 -13.36
N ILE A 239 -1.20 9.07 -14.27
CA ILE A 239 -0.89 9.30 -15.69
C ILE A 239 0.18 10.40 -15.82
N VAL A 240 0.01 11.53 -15.13
CA VAL A 240 0.96 12.64 -15.17
C VAL A 240 2.31 12.23 -14.62
N SER A 241 2.34 11.54 -13.47
CA SER A 241 3.59 11.09 -12.84
C SER A 241 4.31 10.05 -13.68
N SER A 242 3.58 9.06 -14.21
CA SER A 242 4.18 8.00 -15.04
C SER A 242 4.75 8.55 -16.35
N SER A 243 4.04 9.48 -17.00
CA SER A 243 4.55 10.14 -18.21
C SER A 243 5.82 10.96 -17.93
N HIS A 244 5.83 11.70 -16.81
CA HIS A 244 7.03 12.45 -16.39
C HIS A 244 8.21 11.51 -16.10
N CYS A 245 7.99 10.41 -15.33
CA CYS A 245 9.03 9.44 -15.05
C CYS A 245 9.61 8.77 -16.31
N LEU A 246 8.76 8.49 -17.31
CA LEU A 246 9.22 7.90 -18.57
C LEU A 246 10.03 8.89 -19.43
N ILE A 247 9.64 10.16 -19.44
CA ILE A 247 10.34 11.21 -20.21
C ILE A 247 11.62 11.66 -19.52
N ALA A 248 11.59 11.91 -18.20
CA ALA A 248 12.72 12.40 -17.44
C ALA A 248 13.71 11.30 -16.98
N GLY A 249 13.34 10.03 -17.16
CA GLY A 249 14.11 8.87 -16.69
C GLY A 249 15.53 8.73 -17.26
N TYR A 250 15.87 9.47 -18.30
CA TYR A 250 17.22 9.46 -18.87
C TYR A 250 18.30 10.01 -17.91
N GLU A 251 17.92 10.92 -17.03
CA GLU A 251 18.82 11.53 -16.07
C GLU A 251 19.03 10.68 -14.81
N ASP A 252 18.18 9.68 -14.60
CA ASP A 252 18.23 8.84 -13.40
C ASP A 252 19.24 7.69 -13.52
N LYS A 253 19.78 7.30 -12.35
CA LYS A 253 20.58 6.08 -12.24
C LYS A 253 19.77 4.88 -12.72
N ILE A 254 20.41 3.93 -13.41
CA ILE A 254 19.78 2.71 -13.94
C ILE A 254 18.95 1.99 -12.87
N ARG A 255 19.46 1.93 -11.64
CA ARG A 255 18.79 1.33 -10.49
C ARG A 255 17.47 2.04 -10.16
N THR A 256 17.48 3.37 -10.04
CA THR A 256 16.29 4.19 -9.73
C THR A 256 15.25 4.05 -10.84
N ARG A 257 15.68 4.09 -12.11
CA ARG A 257 14.81 3.87 -13.26
C ARG A 257 14.12 2.50 -13.22
N SER A 258 14.83 1.44 -12.85
CA SER A 258 14.24 0.10 -12.71
C SER A 258 13.16 0.05 -11.62
N TYR A 259 13.38 0.74 -10.49
CA TYR A 259 12.39 0.84 -9.43
C TYR A 259 11.14 1.60 -9.88
N LEU A 260 11.32 2.74 -10.57
CA LEU A 260 10.22 3.55 -11.07
C LEU A 260 9.39 2.79 -12.12
N HIS A 261 10.01 2.10 -13.06
CA HIS A 261 9.29 1.26 -14.03
C HIS A 261 8.47 0.16 -13.34
N PHE A 262 9.03 -0.47 -12.31
CA PHE A 262 8.28 -1.45 -11.53
C PHE A 262 7.10 -0.82 -10.79
N LEU A 263 7.27 0.36 -10.18
CA LEU A 263 6.19 1.08 -9.51
C LEU A 263 5.08 1.52 -10.48
N ILE A 264 5.43 1.96 -11.70
CA ILE A 264 4.45 2.27 -12.76
C ILE A 264 3.63 1.02 -13.09
N PHE A 265 4.29 -0.10 -13.35
CA PHE A 265 3.62 -1.36 -13.65
C PHE A 265 2.73 -1.84 -12.49
N LEU A 266 3.23 -1.76 -11.28
CA LEU A 266 2.50 -2.14 -10.07
C LEU A 266 1.22 -1.32 -9.89
N ASN A 267 1.30 0.02 -10.01
CA ASN A 267 0.12 0.89 -9.90
C ASN A 267 -0.88 0.64 -11.03
N PHE A 268 -0.41 0.38 -12.24
CA PHE A 268 -1.28 -0.03 -13.35
C PHE A 268 -2.09 -1.28 -12.98
N CYS A 269 -1.43 -2.29 -12.43
CA CYS A 269 -2.09 -3.52 -11.99
C CYS A 269 -3.09 -3.28 -10.84
N ILE A 270 -2.78 -2.38 -9.90
CA ILE A 270 -3.73 -2.02 -8.82
C ILE A 270 -4.97 -1.33 -9.41
N PHE A 271 -4.81 -0.36 -10.33
CA PHE A 271 -5.95 0.28 -11.00
C PHE A 271 -6.77 -0.72 -11.80
N ALA A 272 -6.12 -1.61 -12.56
CA ALA A 272 -6.80 -2.66 -13.30
C ALA A 272 -7.61 -3.58 -12.37
N TYR A 273 -7.04 -3.93 -11.21
CA TYR A 273 -7.72 -4.77 -10.24
C TYR A 273 -8.91 -4.07 -9.58
N ILE A 274 -8.82 -2.77 -9.27
CA ILE A 274 -9.95 -1.95 -8.81
C ILE A 274 -11.06 -1.92 -9.86
N GLY A 275 -10.71 -1.80 -11.14
CA GLY A 275 -11.68 -1.83 -12.24
C GLY A 275 -12.39 -3.17 -12.38
N LEU A 276 -11.69 -4.29 -12.13
CA LEU A 276 -12.26 -5.63 -12.16
C LEU A 276 -13.09 -5.97 -10.91
N GLN A 277 -12.71 -5.42 -9.75
CA GLN A 277 -13.33 -5.67 -8.45
C GLN A 277 -13.62 -4.36 -7.70
N PRO A 278 -14.63 -3.57 -8.15
CA PRO A 278 -14.94 -2.29 -7.53
C PRO A 278 -15.32 -2.37 -6.05
N ALA A 279 -15.88 -3.50 -5.61
CA ALA A 279 -16.24 -3.74 -4.22
C ALA A 279 -15.04 -3.69 -3.25
N LEU A 280 -13.82 -3.95 -3.75
CA LEU A 280 -12.59 -3.95 -2.96
C LEU A 280 -11.90 -2.59 -2.94
N TYR A 281 -12.50 -1.56 -3.54
CA TYR A 281 -11.92 -0.21 -3.62
C TYR A 281 -11.41 0.33 -2.27
N PRO A 282 -12.18 0.28 -1.16
CA PRO A 282 -11.70 0.81 0.13
C PRO A 282 -10.42 0.13 0.63
N HIS A 283 -10.29 -1.17 0.41
CA HIS A 283 -9.13 -1.96 0.84
C HIS A 283 -7.88 -1.72 -0.02
N LEU A 284 -8.07 -1.44 -1.32
CA LEU A 284 -6.98 -1.23 -2.26
C LEU A 284 -6.51 0.22 -2.32
N LEU A 285 -7.32 1.14 -1.80
CA LEU A 285 -7.04 2.57 -1.87
C LEU A 285 -5.75 2.95 -1.14
N SER A 286 -5.46 2.33 0.00
CA SER A 286 -4.22 2.54 0.76
C SER A 286 -2.98 2.08 -0.01
N LEU A 287 -3.05 0.92 -0.68
CA LEU A 287 -1.97 0.42 -1.53
C LEU A 287 -1.74 1.36 -2.72
N LEU A 288 -2.83 1.81 -3.35
CA LEU A 288 -2.79 2.72 -4.48
C LEU A 288 -2.14 4.05 -4.11
N LEU A 289 -2.53 4.63 -2.97
CA LEU A 289 -1.97 5.89 -2.47
C LEU A 289 -0.47 5.79 -2.21
N ILE A 290 0.01 4.70 -1.63
CA ILE A 290 1.43 4.44 -1.43
C ILE A 290 2.17 4.47 -2.77
N GLY A 291 1.65 3.73 -3.75
CA GLY A 291 2.27 3.63 -5.06
C GLY A 291 2.27 4.93 -5.86
N VAL A 292 1.12 5.64 -5.89
CA VAL A 292 0.99 6.93 -6.56
C VAL A 292 1.86 8.00 -5.88
N CYS A 293 1.93 8.00 -4.54
CA CYS A 293 2.78 8.93 -3.80
C CYS A 293 4.27 8.73 -4.12
N LEU A 294 4.73 7.47 -4.22
CA LEU A 294 6.09 7.15 -4.60
C LEU A 294 6.43 7.62 -6.03
N LEU A 295 5.47 7.54 -6.96
CA LEU A 295 5.65 8.00 -8.34
C LEU A 295 5.57 9.51 -8.48
N TYR A 296 4.59 10.17 -7.85
CA TYR A 296 4.38 11.61 -7.99
C TYR A 296 5.54 12.43 -7.44
N THR A 297 6.26 11.90 -6.48
CA THR A 297 7.38 12.59 -5.81
C THR A 297 8.73 12.28 -6.41
N SER A 298 8.81 11.36 -7.38
CA SER A 298 10.02 11.03 -8.13
C SER A 298 10.21 11.96 -9.33
#